data_ee33d074991b14f1d3777479e143a564
#
_entry.id   ee33d074991b14f1d3777479e143a564
#
_cell.length_a   1.000
_cell.length_b   1.000
_cell.length_c   1.000
_cell.angle_alpha   90.00
_cell.angle_beta   90.00
_cell.angle_gamma   90.00
#
_symmetry.space_group_name_H-M   'P 1'
#
loop_
_entity.id
_entity.type
_entity.pdbx_description
1 polymer ?
#
loop_
_entity_poly.entity_id
_entity_poly.type
_entity_poly.pdbx_seq_one_letter_code
_entity_poly.pdbx_strand_id
1 'polypeptide(L)'
;YSNRASTYPTSLRLIRGHDIAGAALNDLLQLWGVDFTDPDSASCELAETIGLFCFSSIAGLNEMNDFDRPVVINLNNQWFTLIELDRGSASLKVDNTIHSVPVAELLDAWSGNFTLLWRAPPGYKAPISIGDRGPAVDWLVNRLQVINDRTGPTTPGYVFDGELEVQVKQFQLTTGLTPDGIAGV
;
A
#
# COMPACT_ATOMS: atom_id res chain seq x y z
N TYR A 1 18.75 -14.12 -15.03
CA TYR A 1 18.39 -15.45 -14.51
C TYR A 1 17.03 -15.30 -13.89
N SER A 2 15.99 -15.83 -14.59
CA SER A 2 14.62 -15.89 -14.09
C SER A 2 14.55 -16.96 -12.99
N ASN A 3 14.35 -16.55 -11.75
CA ASN A 3 13.92 -17.44 -10.69
C ASN A 3 12.44 -17.76 -10.95
N ARG A 4 12.17 -18.89 -11.63
CA ARG A 4 10.82 -19.45 -11.68
C ARG A 4 10.51 -19.96 -10.29
N ALA A 5 9.47 -19.38 -9.66
CA ALA A 5 8.87 -19.94 -8.45
C ALA A 5 8.54 -21.42 -8.68
N SER A 6 8.71 -22.24 -7.64
CA SER A 6 8.34 -23.66 -7.66
C SER A 6 6.90 -23.82 -8.15
N THR A 7 6.66 -24.77 -9.05
CA THR A 7 5.34 -25.03 -9.67
C THR A 7 4.31 -25.59 -8.66
N TYR A 8 4.73 -25.92 -7.44
CA TYR A 8 3.87 -26.45 -6.38
C TYR A 8 3.95 -25.56 -5.14
N PRO A 9 2.81 -25.21 -4.51
CA PRO A 9 2.81 -24.44 -3.28
C PRO A 9 3.58 -25.17 -2.18
N THR A 10 4.44 -24.42 -1.48
CA THR A 10 5.14 -24.92 -0.29
C THR A 10 4.25 -24.67 0.93
N SER A 11 4.16 -25.63 1.86
CA SER A 11 3.42 -25.38 3.10
C SER A 11 4.04 -24.21 3.87
N LEU A 12 3.20 -23.30 4.37
CA LEU A 12 3.61 -22.15 5.17
C LEU A 12 4.47 -22.55 6.38
N ARG A 13 4.21 -23.74 6.96
CA ARG A 13 4.98 -24.29 8.09
C ARG A 13 6.44 -24.58 7.80
N LEU A 14 6.81 -24.68 6.52
CA LEU A 14 8.18 -24.94 6.08
C LEU A 14 8.96 -23.67 5.75
N ILE A 15 8.29 -22.51 5.82
CA ILE A 15 8.86 -21.22 5.51
C ILE A 15 9.06 -20.45 6.82
N ARG A 16 10.29 -20.00 7.05
CA ARG A 16 10.58 -19.09 8.14
C ARG A 16 10.46 -17.66 7.65
N GLY A 17 9.54 -16.90 8.21
CA GLY A 17 9.44 -15.45 8.02
C GLY A 17 10.44 -14.68 8.87
N HIS A 18 10.38 -13.36 8.79
CA HIS A 18 11.19 -12.48 9.61
C HIS A 18 10.66 -12.42 11.05
N ASP A 19 11.56 -12.30 12.01
CA ASP A 19 11.20 -12.16 13.43
C ASP A 19 10.73 -10.73 13.77
N ILE A 20 11.05 -9.73 12.92
CA ILE A 20 10.68 -8.32 13.09
C ILE A 20 10.03 -7.73 11.83
N ALA A 21 9.12 -6.77 12.05
CA ALA A 21 8.39 -6.12 10.98
C ALA A 21 9.30 -5.32 10.04
N GLY A 22 10.37 -4.72 10.57
CA GLY A 22 11.32 -3.92 9.79
C GLY A 22 11.96 -4.70 8.64
N ALA A 23 12.34 -5.96 8.87
CA ALA A 23 12.91 -6.79 7.82
C ALA A 23 11.91 -7.07 6.67
N ALA A 24 10.64 -7.37 7.00
CA ALA A 24 9.60 -7.50 5.98
C ALA A 24 9.28 -6.16 5.29
N LEU A 25 9.32 -5.04 6.02
CA LEU A 25 9.17 -3.72 5.42
C LEU A 25 10.33 -3.40 4.48
N ASN A 26 11.56 -3.82 4.80
CA ASN A 26 12.69 -3.70 3.87
C ASN A 26 12.46 -4.51 2.59
N ASP A 27 11.94 -5.74 2.71
CA ASP A 27 11.54 -6.54 1.54
C ASP A 27 10.50 -5.81 0.67
N LEU A 28 9.54 -5.14 1.30
CA LEU A 28 8.55 -4.33 0.59
C LEU A 28 9.19 -3.10 -0.08
N LEU A 29 10.11 -2.40 0.61
CA LEU A 29 10.81 -1.24 0.08
C LEU A 29 11.70 -1.60 -1.12
N GLN A 30 12.30 -2.78 -1.12
CA GLN A 30 13.06 -3.28 -2.28
C GLN A 30 12.20 -3.37 -3.55
N LEU A 31 10.92 -3.72 -3.43
CA LEU A 31 9.99 -3.71 -4.57
C LEU A 31 9.72 -2.29 -5.11
N TRP A 32 9.98 -1.26 -4.29
CA TRP A 32 9.95 0.15 -4.67
C TRP A 32 11.32 0.68 -5.16
N GLY A 33 12.33 -0.21 -5.26
CA GLY A 33 13.68 0.16 -5.67
C GLY A 33 14.51 0.84 -4.59
N VAL A 34 14.17 0.61 -3.32
CA VAL A 34 14.84 1.18 -2.15
C VAL A 34 15.50 0.06 -1.36
N ASP A 35 16.80 0.15 -1.15
CA ASP A 35 17.56 -0.78 -0.33
C ASP A 35 18.17 -0.04 0.87
N PHE A 36 17.89 -0.54 2.08
CA PHE A 36 18.57 -0.09 3.27
C PHE A 36 19.76 -1.00 3.61
N THR A 37 20.85 -0.39 4.07
CA THR A 37 22.08 -1.12 4.43
C THR A 37 21.85 -2.09 5.59
N ASP A 38 20.94 -1.75 6.49
CA ASP A 38 20.50 -2.58 7.60
C ASP A 38 19.00 -2.87 7.45
N PRO A 39 18.63 -4.07 6.98
CA PRO A 39 17.23 -4.44 6.77
C PRO A 39 16.36 -4.31 8.02
N ASP A 40 16.93 -4.57 9.20
CA ASP A 40 16.21 -4.55 10.46
C ASP A 40 15.87 -3.12 10.92
N SER A 41 16.57 -2.11 10.39
CA SER A 41 16.32 -0.69 10.68
C SER A 41 15.19 -0.07 9.86
N ALA A 42 14.63 -0.77 8.87
CA ALA A 42 13.56 -0.23 8.05
C ALA A 42 12.32 0.08 8.91
N SER A 43 11.81 1.29 8.78
CA SER A 43 10.64 1.77 9.51
C SER A 43 9.80 2.70 8.64
N CYS A 44 8.56 2.92 9.04
CA CYS A 44 7.68 3.86 8.35
C CYS A 44 8.23 5.29 8.39
N GLU A 45 8.83 5.71 9.50
CA GLU A 45 9.45 7.03 9.63
C GLU A 45 10.61 7.19 8.63
N LEU A 46 11.41 6.12 8.46
CA LEU A 46 12.51 6.15 7.49
C LEU A 46 11.98 6.19 6.05
N ALA A 47 10.92 5.44 5.74
CA ALA A 47 10.25 5.47 4.44
C ALA A 47 9.69 6.86 4.10
N GLU A 48 9.15 7.60 5.09
CA GLU A 48 8.65 8.95 4.91
C GLU A 48 9.74 9.93 4.44
N THR A 49 10.98 9.75 4.87
CA THR A 49 12.10 10.61 4.45
C THR A 49 12.35 10.58 2.94
N ILE A 50 11.89 9.52 2.27
CA ILE A 50 12.01 9.31 0.81
C ILE A 50 10.65 9.44 0.09
N GLY A 51 9.63 9.95 0.79
CA GLY A 51 8.29 10.20 0.23
C GLY A 51 7.41 8.96 0.07
N LEU A 52 7.74 7.88 0.78
CA LEU A 52 6.90 6.69 0.91
C LEU A 52 6.25 6.66 2.29
N PHE A 53 4.96 6.51 2.33
CA PHE A 53 4.17 6.50 3.57
C PHE A 53 3.59 5.12 3.80
N CYS A 54 3.57 4.69 5.06
CA CYS A 54 2.85 3.49 5.45
C CYS A 54 1.36 3.78 5.64
N PHE A 55 0.55 2.82 5.22
CA PHE A 55 -0.84 2.72 5.61
C PHE A 55 -1.09 1.34 6.20
N SER A 56 -1.52 1.30 7.45
CA SER A 56 -1.82 0.06 8.17
C SER A 56 -3.31 -0.02 8.47
N SER A 57 -3.92 -1.16 8.20
CA SER A 57 -5.34 -1.41 8.43
C SER A 57 -5.62 -2.90 8.59
N ILE A 58 -6.90 -3.24 8.67
CA ILE A 58 -7.38 -4.62 8.67
C ILE A 58 -8.28 -4.80 7.45
N ALA A 59 -8.05 -5.85 6.69
CA ALA A 59 -8.83 -6.20 5.51
C ALA A 59 -9.07 -7.71 5.39
N GLY A 60 -10.10 -8.09 4.67
CA GLY A 60 -10.28 -9.46 4.21
C GLY A 60 -9.56 -9.74 2.89
N LEU A 61 -9.56 -10.99 2.45
CA LEU A 61 -8.89 -11.38 1.19
C LEU A 61 -9.45 -10.66 -0.04
N ASN A 62 -10.76 -10.39 -0.08
CA ASN A 62 -11.38 -9.74 -1.23
C ASN A 62 -10.85 -8.31 -1.38
N GLU A 63 -10.81 -7.57 -0.28
CA GLU A 63 -10.27 -6.21 -0.26
C GLU A 63 -8.77 -6.20 -0.58
N MET A 64 -8.02 -7.20 -0.09
CA MET A 64 -6.59 -7.34 -0.42
C MET A 64 -6.36 -7.59 -1.91
N ASN A 65 -7.22 -8.39 -2.54
CA ASN A 65 -7.15 -8.64 -3.97
C ASN A 65 -7.46 -7.38 -4.79
N ASP A 66 -8.37 -6.53 -4.29
CA ASP A 66 -8.72 -5.26 -4.94
C ASP A 66 -7.60 -4.21 -4.85
N PHE A 67 -6.76 -4.26 -3.82
CA PHE A 67 -5.60 -3.37 -3.71
C PHE A 67 -4.54 -3.63 -4.76
N ASP A 68 -4.40 -4.89 -5.22
CA ASP A 68 -3.40 -5.34 -6.22
C ASP A 68 -2.00 -4.74 -5.97
N ARG A 69 -1.58 -4.77 -4.69
CA ARG A 69 -0.32 -4.19 -4.22
C ARG A 69 0.35 -5.06 -3.18
N PRO A 70 1.68 -5.13 -3.21
CA PRO A 70 2.44 -5.80 -2.15
C PRO A 70 2.21 -5.13 -0.78
N VAL A 71 2.14 -5.97 0.26
CA VAL A 71 1.91 -5.55 1.64
C VAL A 71 2.75 -6.37 2.63
N VAL A 72 3.07 -5.78 3.76
CA VAL A 72 3.61 -6.52 4.93
C VAL A 72 2.45 -7.10 5.71
N ILE A 73 2.54 -8.37 6.06
CA ILE A 73 1.57 -9.11 6.88
C ILE A 73 2.28 -9.89 7.99
N ASN A 74 1.54 -10.19 9.05
CA ASN A 74 2.00 -11.07 10.12
C ASN A 74 1.24 -12.40 10.09
N LEU A 75 1.97 -13.50 10.02
CA LEU A 75 1.45 -14.86 10.04
C LEU A 75 2.10 -15.61 11.20
N ASN A 76 1.33 -15.98 12.21
CA ASN A 76 1.82 -16.74 13.37
C ASN A 76 3.05 -16.12 14.05
N ASN A 77 3.04 -14.80 14.27
CA ASN A 77 4.14 -14.01 14.86
C ASN A 77 5.41 -13.93 14.00
N GLN A 78 5.33 -14.24 12.72
CA GLN A 78 6.40 -13.99 11.75
C GLN A 78 5.92 -13.02 10.69
N TRP A 79 6.83 -12.19 10.17
CA TRP A 79 6.53 -11.15 9.21
C TRP A 79 6.93 -11.55 7.81
N PHE A 80 6.08 -11.26 6.86
CA PHE A 80 6.24 -11.58 5.43
C PHE A 80 5.83 -10.40 4.58
N THR A 81 6.39 -10.33 3.38
CA THR A 81 5.86 -9.45 2.33
C THR A 81 5.02 -10.27 1.37
N LEU A 82 3.71 -10.09 1.42
CA LEU A 82 2.78 -10.64 0.44
C LEU A 82 2.88 -9.81 -0.83
N ILE A 83 3.28 -10.42 -1.93
CA ILE A 83 3.48 -9.73 -3.23
C ILE A 83 2.36 -10.01 -4.24
N GLU A 84 1.70 -11.12 -4.12
CA GLU A 84 0.65 -11.53 -5.04
C GLU A 84 -0.34 -12.47 -4.35
N LEU A 85 -1.59 -12.32 -4.67
CA LEU A 85 -2.66 -13.15 -4.16
C LEU A 85 -3.52 -13.63 -5.32
N ASP A 86 -3.48 -14.94 -5.58
CA ASP A 86 -4.30 -15.62 -6.56
C ASP A 86 -5.43 -16.41 -5.88
N ARG A 87 -6.35 -16.97 -6.69
CA ARG A 87 -7.48 -17.75 -6.18
C ARG A 87 -7.10 -18.97 -5.32
N GLY A 88 -5.90 -19.50 -5.47
CA GLY A 88 -5.48 -20.72 -4.79
C GLY A 88 -4.13 -20.62 -4.11
N SER A 89 -3.35 -19.59 -4.41
CA SER A 89 -1.99 -19.41 -3.89
C SER A 89 -1.69 -17.97 -3.55
N ALA A 90 -0.80 -17.78 -2.58
CA ALA A 90 -0.23 -16.47 -2.22
C ALA A 90 1.29 -16.55 -2.39
N SER A 91 1.88 -15.49 -2.92
CA SER A 91 3.32 -15.35 -3.08
C SER A 91 3.88 -14.50 -1.95
N LEU A 92 4.68 -15.12 -1.08
CA LEU A 92 5.34 -14.49 0.06
C LEU A 92 6.82 -14.29 -0.23
N LYS A 93 7.30 -13.05 -0.08
CA LYS A 93 8.74 -12.73 -0.15
C LYS A 93 9.33 -12.73 1.25
N VAL A 94 10.47 -13.38 1.39
CA VAL A 94 11.36 -13.33 2.55
C VAL A 94 12.78 -13.17 2.01
N ASP A 95 13.41 -12.07 2.30
CA ASP A 95 14.70 -11.66 1.72
C ASP A 95 14.65 -11.70 0.17
N ASN A 96 15.52 -12.48 -0.43
CA ASN A 96 15.60 -12.64 -1.89
C ASN A 96 14.80 -13.84 -2.43
N THR A 97 13.99 -14.49 -1.58
CA THR A 97 13.26 -15.71 -1.95
C THR A 97 11.76 -15.45 -1.98
N ILE A 98 11.11 -15.94 -3.03
CA ILE A 98 9.66 -15.91 -3.17
C ILE A 98 9.14 -17.34 -2.96
N HIS A 99 8.20 -17.48 -2.04
CA HIS A 99 7.54 -18.72 -1.70
C HIS A 99 6.08 -18.65 -2.12
N SER A 100 5.61 -19.65 -2.88
CA SER A 100 4.18 -19.83 -3.14
C SER A 100 3.58 -20.71 -2.05
N VAL A 101 2.52 -20.23 -1.39
CA VAL A 101 1.80 -20.95 -0.33
C VAL A 101 0.32 -21.10 -0.68
N PRO A 102 -0.39 -22.14 -0.21
CA PRO A 102 -1.83 -22.23 -0.36
C PRO A 102 -2.54 -21.08 0.35
N VAL A 103 -3.52 -20.43 -0.30
CA VAL A 103 -4.33 -19.37 0.32
C VAL A 103 -5.03 -19.84 1.59
N ALA A 104 -5.44 -21.11 1.65
CA ALA A 104 -6.06 -21.68 2.86
C ALA A 104 -5.12 -21.60 4.07
N GLU A 105 -3.83 -21.92 3.92
CA GLU A 105 -2.86 -21.83 5.01
C GLU A 105 -2.57 -20.36 5.39
N LEU A 106 -2.60 -19.44 4.42
CA LEU A 106 -2.51 -18.02 4.69
C LEU A 106 -3.68 -17.56 5.58
N LEU A 107 -4.92 -17.94 5.21
CA LEU A 107 -6.14 -17.57 5.95
C LEU A 107 -6.16 -18.08 7.37
N ASP A 108 -5.70 -19.31 7.58
CA ASP A 108 -5.64 -19.91 8.92
C ASP A 108 -4.65 -19.20 9.85
N ALA A 109 -3.63 -18.55 9.28
CA ALA A 109 -2.54 -17.92 10.02
C ALA A 109 -2.65 -16.39 10.13
N TRP A 110 -3.47 -15.74 9.26
CA TRP A 110 -3.53 -14.29 9.12
C TRP A 110 -4.73 -13.68 9.85
N SER A 111 -4.48 -12.63 10.63
CA SER A 111 -5.51 -11.90 11.38
C SER A 111 -6.18 -10.76 10.60
N GLY A 112 -5.81 -10.56 9.33
CA GLY A 112 -6.29 -9.46 8.49
C GLY A 112 -5.44 -8.18 8.56
N ASN A 113 -4.53 -8.07 9.52
CA ASN A 113 -3.66 -6.89 9.63
C ASN A 113 -2.66 -6.83 8.48
N PHE A 114 -2.53 -5.66 7.88
CA PHE A 114 -1.55 -5.41 6.82
C PHE A 114 -0.96 -4.01 6.90
N THR A 115 0.20 -3.82 6.29
CA THR A 115 0.82 -2.51 6.05
C THR A 115 1.24 -2.44 4.60
N LEU A 116 0.75 -1.43 3.87
CA LEU A 116 1.20 -1.12 2.52
C LEU A 116 2.01 0.18 2.50
N LEU A 117 2.77 0.35 1.42
CA LEU A 117 3.44 1.62 1.10
C LEU A 117 2.71 2.33 -0.03
N TRP A 118 2.62 3.63 0.09
CA TRP A 118 2.11 4.49 -0.97
C TRP A 118 2.97 5.75 -1.10
N ARG A 119 3.01 6.30 -2.32
CA ARG A 119 3.71 7.55 -2.58
C ARG A 119 2.78 8.71 -2.38
N ALA A 120 3.08 9.52 -1.39
CA ALA A 120 2.30 10.73 -1.12
C ALA A 120 2.50 11.78 -2.24
N PRO A 121 1.48 12.61 -2.48
CA PRO A 121 1.61 13.73 -3.39
C PRO A 121 2.65 14.77 -2.90
N PRO A 122 3.21 15.58 -3.80
CA PRO A 122 4.16 16.62 -3.41
C PRO A 122 3.61 17.53 -2.30
N GLY A 123 4.38 17.73 -1.24
CA GLY A 123 3.99 18.58 -0.11
C GLY A 123 2.93 17.99 0.82
N TYR A 124 2.60 16.73 0.68
CA TYR A 124 1.70 16.02 1.61
C TYR A 124 2.33 15.94 3.00
N LYS A 125 1.55 16.28 4.02
CA LYS A 125 1.95 16.21 5.44
C LYS A 125 0.90 15.55 6.32
N ALA A 126 -0.35 15.60 5.88
CA ALA A 126 -1.52 15.07 6.59
C ALA A 126 -2.66 14.90 5.57
N PRO A 127 -3.74 14.19 5.91
CA PRO A 127 -4.94 14.13 5.09
C PRO A 127 -5.42 15.54 4.69
N ILE A 128 -5.79 15.69 3.43
CA ILE A 128 -6.14 16.99 2.82
C ILE A 128 -7.64 17.23 2.99
N SER A 129 -8.02 18.38 3.52
CA SER A 129 -9.40 18.74 3.87
C SER A 129 -9.70 20.21 3.60
N ILE A 130 -10.93 20.64 3.87
CA ILE A 130 -11.37 22.03 3.69
C ILE A 130 -10.42 23.01 4.38
N GLY A 131 -10.03 24.04 3.62
CA GLY A 131 -9.14 25.11 4.05
C GLY A 131 -7.68 24.89 3.68
N ASP A 132 -7.28 23.67 3.33
CA ASP A 132 -5.90 23.34 2.94
C ASP A 132 -5.51 23.99 1.61
N ARG A 133 -4.21 24.21 1.46
CA ARG A 133 -3.58 24.81 0.27
C ARG A 133 -2.21 24.23 0.03
N GLY A 134 -1.73 24.36 -1.18
CA GLY A 134 -0.37 23.99 -1.56
C GLY A 134 -0.27 22.84 -2.55
N PRO A 135 0.95 22.31 -2.78
CA PRO A 135 1.21 21.37 -3.86
C PRO A 135 0.38 20.08 -3.79
N ALA A 136 0.02 19.61 -2.59
CA ALA A 136 -0.82 18.43 -2.42
C ALA A 136 -2.26 18.66 -2.87
N VAL A 137 -2.82 19.86 -2.62
CA VAL A 137 -4.15 20.25 -3.11
C VAL A 137 -4.13 20.42 -4.63
N ASP A 138 -3.12 21.09 -5.17
CA ASP A 138 -2.96 21.23 -6.63
C ASP A 138 -2.86 19.87 -7.32
N TRP A 139 -2.11 18.93 -6.72
CA TRP A 139 -2.01 17.56 -7.21
C TRP A 139 -3.38 16.85 -7.18
N LEU A 140 -4.13 16.97 -6.09
CA LEU A 140 -5.46 16.37 -5.94
C LEU A 140 -6.42 16.88 -7.01
N VAL A 141 -6.48 18.19 -7.21
CA VAL A 141 -7.31 18.82 -8.27
C VAL A 141 -6.95 18.26 -9.64
N ASN A 142 -5.64 18.19 -9.95
CA ASN A 142 -5.18 17.60 -11.21
C ASN A 142 -5.65 16.15 -11.39
N ARG A 143 -5.58 15.33 -10.34
CA ARG A 143 -6.02 13.94 -10.40
C ARG A 143 -7.52 13.80 -10.61
N LEU A 144 -8.33 14.59 -9.88
CA LEU A 144 -9.77 14.58 -10.05
C LEU A 144 -10.20 15.07 -11.45
N GLN A 145 -9.47 16.04 -12.03
CA GLN A 145 -9.73 16.48 -13.39
C GLN A 145 -9.46 15.36 -14.41
N VAL A 146 -8.33 14.65 -14.30
CA VAL A 146 -8.00 13.51 -15.17
C VAL A 146 -9.06 12.41 -15.06
N ILE A 147 -9.51 12.07 -13.85
CA ILE A 147 -10.53 11.04 -13.62
C ILE A 147 -11.88 11.44 -14.23
N ASN A 148 -12.19 12.73 -14.25
CA ASN A 148 -13.43 13.26 -14.82
C ASN A 148 -13.32 13.65 -16.30
N ASP A 149 -12.29 13.17 -17.02
CA ASP A 149 -12.00 13.49 -18.43
C ASP A 149 -11.94 14.99 -18.75
N ARG A 150 -11.63 15.80 -17.75
CA ARG A 150 -11.44 17.25 -17.91
C ARG A 150 -9.97 17.53 -18.22
N THR A 151 -9.66 17.74 -19.48
CA THR A 151 -8.32 18.13 -19.93
C THR A 151 -8.20 19.65 -19.95
N GLY A 152 -7.37 20.19 -19.09
CA GLY A 152 -7.04 21.62 -19.07
C GLY A 152 -5.79 21.89 -18.24
N PRO A 153 -5.02 22.95 -18.53
CA PRO A 153 -3.92 23.34 -17.68
C PRO A 153 -4.48 23.79 -16.32
N THR A 154 -4.02 23.14 -15.26
CA THR A 154 -4.33 23.58 -13.89
C THR A 154 -3.35 24.67 -13.49
N THR A 155 -3.89 25.82 -13.08
CA THR A 155 -3.09 26.89 -12.47
C THR A 155 -2.83 26.51 -11.01
N PRO A 156 -1.58 26.49 -10.53
CA PRO A 156 -1.30 26.24 -9.11
C PRO A 156 -1.95 27.24 -8.18
N GLY A 157 -2.20 26.85 -6.95
CA GLY A 157 -2.71 27.74 -5.91
C GLY A 157 -4.17 27.48 -5.53
N TYR A 158 -4.66 26.27 -5.80
CA TYR A 158 -6.00 25.88 -5.37
C TYR A 158 -6.13 25.91 -3.84
N VAL A 159 -7.36 26.18 -3.42
CA VAL A 159 -7.82 26.01 -2.03
C VAL A 159 -8.74 24.81 -2.03
N PHE A 160 -8.60 23.94 -1.04
CA PHE A 160 -9.59 22.91 -0.81
C PHE A 160 -10.85 23.56 -0.24
N ASP A 161 -11.78 23.90 -1.11
CA ASP A 161 -13.05 24.54 -0.77
C ASP A 161 -14.20 23.50 -0.75
N GLY A 162 -15.43 23.96 -0.51
CA GLY A 162 -16.59 23.09 -0.49
C GLY A 162 -16.94 22.46 -1.83
N GLU A 163 -16.55 23.07 -2.96
CA GLU A 163 -16.75 22.47 -4.28
C GLU A 163 -15.79 21.28 -4.49
N LEU A 164 -14.53 21.44 -4.09
CA LEU A 164 -13.54 20.37 -4.15
C LEU A 164 -13.90 19.23 -3.18
N GLU A 165 -14.42 19.54 -1.98
CA GLU A 165 -14.92 18.51 -1.05
C GLU A 165 -16.01 17.65 -1.67
N VAL A 166 -16.98 18.28 -2.37
CA VAL A 166 -18.03 17.55 -3.08
C VAL A 166 -17.46 16.64 -4.16
N GLN A 167 -16.44 17.07 -4.89
CA GLN A 167 -15.79 16.24 -5.91
C GLN A 167 -15.06 15.04 -5.26
N VAL A 168 -14.39 15.25 -4.12
CA VAL A 168 -13.75 14.16 -3.35
C VAL A 168 -14.81 13.16 -2.87
N LYS A 169 -15.91 13.62 -2.27
CA LYS A 169 -17.00 12.76 -1.83
C LYS A 169 -17.60 11.94 -2.98
N GLN A 170 -17.77 12.57 -4.13
CA GLN A 170 -18.26 11.89 -5.33
C GLN A 170 -17.30 10.79 -5.80
N PHE A 171 -16.00 11.08 -5.81
CA PHE A 171 -14.98 10.08 -6.11
C PHE A 171 -15.02 8.92 -5.12
N GLN A 172 -15.04 9.21 -3.81
CA GLN A 172 -15.13 8.21 -2.75
C GLN A 172 -16.35 7.30 -2.92
N LEU A 173 -17.52 7.88 -3.20
CA LEU A 173 -18.77 7.14 -3.46
C LEU A 173 -18.62 6.20 -4.67
N THR A 174 -18.07 6.68 -5.78
CA THR A 174 -17.95 5.88 -7.00
C THR A 174 -16.93 4.76 -6.90
N THR A 175 -15.98 4.89 -5.98
CA THR A 175 -14.93 3.88 -5.72
C THR A 175 -15.23 3.01 -4.51
N GLY A 176 -16.42 3.14 -3.88
CA GLY A 176 -16.83 2.32 -2.73
C GLY A 176 -16.18 2.72 -1.41
N LEU A 177 -15.55 3.89 -1.34
CA LEU A 177 -14.97 4.44 -0.11
C LEU A 177 -16.02 5.18 0.72
N THR A 178 -15.75 5.39 2.01
CA THR A 178 -16.56 6.25 2.87
C THR A 178 -16.48 7.70 2.37
N PRO A 179 -17.61 8.36 2.03
CA PRO A 179 -17.61 9.70 1.44
C PRO A 179 -17.48 10.79 2.51
N ASP A 180 -16.37 10.81 3.23
CA ASP A 180 -16.07 11.81 4.27
C ASP A 180 -15.57 13.16 3.72
N GLY A 181 -15.12 13.18 2.47
CA GLY A 181 -14.60 14.38 1.82
C GLY A 181 -13.16 14.71 2.21
N ILE A 182 -12.44 13.79 2.85
CA ILE A 182 -11.04 13.93 3.23
C ILE A 182 -10.18 13.11 2.25
N ALA A 183 -9.16 13.72 1.67
CA ALA A 183 -8.27 13.02 0.76
C ALA A 183 -6.95 12.66 1.49
N GLY A 184 -6.75 11.36 1.67
CA GLY A 184 -5.59 10.80 2.37
C GLY A 184 -5.97 9.55 3.16
N VAL A 185 -5.04 9.05 3.95
CA VAL A 185 -5.19 7.88 4.84
C VAL A 185 -5.33 8.31 6.28
#